data_549b7a3ef02a007e4883c7f634bad111
#
_entry.id   549b7a3ef02a007e4883c7f634bad111
#
_cell.length_a   1.000
_cell.length_b   1.000
_cell.length_c   1.000
_cell.angle_alpha   90.00
_cell.angle_beta   90.00
_cell.angle_gamma   90.00
#
_symmetry.space_group_name_H-M   'P 1'
#
loop_
_entity.id
_entity.type
_entity.pdbx_description
1 polymer ?
#
loop_
_entity_poly.entity_id
_entity_poly.type
_entity_poly.pdbx_seq_one_letter_code
_entity_poly.pdbx_strand_id
1 'polypeptide(L)'
;MFHRINFHDNKLPAFKENKAKGIYTFGEDNLYPEFLIEMYNKSPKHNAIVSAKASYLAGVGTSIKGQDTAIIAKAQQKVEAINAYESLDELKAKVADDLELFNGFALEVIWSRDKQKISEIYHLPFQKIRKTLDDKFAFCEDWSDRKCEIIEYTPFNPITRESKQLYYCQLYRAGQGIYPLPDYVGGLKYIEIDTEVSNWHLNSIKNGFSAQTLIQMFKGYPTPEEARKTERALKKNYTGTDNAGGLIIQYNDPNEKESIINNLQPSDFDKQFDILNKTVQQEIFVSHKVNSPMLFGVRVEGQLGGRSELIEAYEMFQSAYVEPRQKKLDDALTYLFEYIAPVQLRTENKPPLGINYQELFTAGIIDRDEVRKELGFTTQVKLSSQNPFGWDDERDLQVFAKYGESADLYQEVKFEFGDALNKALLNILAENPGLQTGDLVNLTKQPAQNVMDALTELIKSDRIAPEVNGYKVTAKGRDMIKGLQTELVVRYQYEKAPGIEGGLLLPTSRDFCRKIVESNKVFSREDIDTMSAELGYDVWKRRGGWYHNPNTDTNTPQCRHIWQQKVMIRKK
;
A
#
# COMPACT_ATOMS: atom_id res chain seq x y z
N MET A 1 -17.92 -47.67 -11.84
CA MET A 1 -18.27 -46.72 -12.90
C MET A 1 -17.53 -45.41 -12.57
N PHE A 2 -16.48 -45.06 -13.29
CA PHE A 2 -15.74 -43.85 -13.02
C PHE A 2 -16.40 -42.72 -13.79
N HIS A 3 -16.97 -41.74 -13.09
CA HIS A 3 -17.39 -40.47 -13.70
C HIS A 3 -16.16 -39.57 -13.87
N ARG A 4 -15.79 -39.37 -15.11
CA ARG A 4 -14.79 -38.35 -15.47
C ARG A 4 -15.47 -36.99 -15.35
N ILE A 5 -15.11 -36.22 -14.32
CA ILE A 5 -15.48 -34.83 -14.22
C ILE A 5 -14.65 -34.10 -15.27
N ASN A 6 -15.26 -33.70 -16.38
CA ASN A 6 -14.62 -32.80 -17.33
C ASN A 6 -14.64 -31.42 -16.68
N PHE A 7 -13.47 -30.94 -16.26
CA PHE A 7 -13.29 -29.53 -16.00
C PHE A 7 -13.63 -28.79 -17.31
N HIS A 8 -14.46 -27.77 -17.23
CA HIS A 8 -14.83 -26.98 -18.38
C HIS A 8 -13.56 -26.40 -18.98
N ASP A 9 -13.25 -26.75 -20.23
CA ASP A 9 -12.24 -26.05 -21.01
C ASP A 9 -12.66 -24.59 -21.05
N ASN A 10 -11.86 -23.69 -20.45
CA ASN A 10 -12.06 -22.26 -20.54
C ASN A 10 -11.83 -21.81 -21.99
N LYS A 11 -12.79 -22.10 -22.86
CA LYS A 11 -12.86 -21.53 -24.19
C LYS A 11 -13.22 -20.06 -24.04
N LEU A 12 -12.62 -19.22 -24.89
CA LEU A 12 -13.08 -17.84 -25.01
C LEU A 12 -14.60 -17.84 -25.20
N PRO A 13 -15.34 -16.88 -24.60
CA PRO A 13 -16.80 -16.89 -24.67
C PRO A 13 -17.26 -16.84 -26.09
N ALA A 14 -18.16 -17.74 -26.49
CA ALA A 14 -18.82 -17.71 -27.78
C ALA A 14 -19.94 -16.68 -27.74
N PHE A 15 -20.04 -15.88 -28.80
CA PHE A 15 -21.11 -14.90 -28.98
C PHE A 15 -22.07 -15.44 -30.02
N LYS A 16 -23.33 -15.69 -29.65
CA LYS A 16 -24.34 -16.27 -30.53
C LYS A 16 -25.53 -15.31 -30.67
N GLU A 17 -26.19 -15.36 -31.81
CA GLU A 17 -27.46 -14.67 -31.99
C GLU A 17 -28.58 -15.39 -31.22
N ASN A 18 -29.25 -14.66 -30.35
CA ASN A 18 -30.49 -15.09 -29.72
C ASN A 18 -31.67 -14.36 -30.38
N LYS A 19 -32.21 -14.96 -31.44
CA LYS A 19 -33.32 -14.37 -32.23
C LYS A 19 -34.59 -14.18 -31.42
N ALA A 20 -34.83 -15.01 -30.40
CA ALA A 20 -36.02 -14.89 -29.56
C ALA A 20 -36.00 -13.65 -28.67
N LYS A 21 -34.81 -13.21 -28.20
CA LYS A 21 -34.62 -11.98 -27.44
C LYS A 21 -34.09 -10.80 -28.29
N GLY A 22 -33.78 -11.02 -29.56
CA GLY A 22 -33.24 -9.99 -30.46
C GLY A 22 -31.82 -9.50 -30.09
N ILE A 23 -31.04 -10.32 -29.41
CA ILE A 23 -29.73 -9.92 -28.88
C ILE A 23 -28.60 -10.88 -29.28
N TYR A 24 -27.35 -10.41 -29.18
CA TYR A 24 -26.18 -11.26 -29.12
C TYR A 24 -25.92 -11.71 -27.70
N THR A 25 -25.73 -13.01 -27.48
CA THR A 25 -25.40 -13.53 -26.14
C THR A 25 -23.97 -13.17 -25.76
N PHE A 26 -23.75 -12.89 -24.49
CA PHE A 26 -22.41 -12.70 -23.94
C PHE A 26 -21.96 -13.99 -23.23
N GLY A 27 -21.30 -14.85 -23.98
CA GLY A 27 -21.01 -16.23 -23.59
C GLY A 27 -22.10 -17.21 -24.08
N GLU A 28 -21.92 -18.51 -23.82
CA GLU A 28 -22.85 -19.56 -24.27
C GLU A 28 -24.23 -19.47 -23.61
N ASP A 29 -24.22 -19.17 -22.31
CA ASP A 29 -25.39 -19.03 -21.44
C ASP A 29 -25.86 -17.58 -21.26
N ASN A 30 -25.19 -16.63 -21.89
CA ASN A 30 -25.40 -15.19 -21.73
C ASN A 30 -24.99 -14.64 -20.33
N LEU A 31 -24.23 -15.38 -19.55
CA LEU A 31 -23.83 -15.02 -18.15
C LEU A 31 -22.31 -14.88 -17.98
N TYR A 32 -21.55 -14.68 -19.06
CA TYR A 32 -20.11 -14.52 -18.98
C TYR A 32 -19.66 -13.31 -18.12
N PRO A 33 -20.31 -12.12 -18.17
CA PRO A 33 -19.97 -11.02 -17.25
C PRO A 33 -20.21 -11.36 -15.79
N GLU A 34 -21.27 -12.09 -15.48
CA GLU A 34 -21.60 -12.56 -14.14
C GLU A 34 -20.53 -13.54 -13.62
N PHE A 35 -20.03 -14.43 -14.50
CA PHE A 35 -18.89 -15.29 -14.18
C PHE A 35 -17.63 -14.48 -13.85
N LEU A 36 -17.33 -13.41 -14.58
CA LEU A 36 -16.18 -12.54 -14.26
C LEU A 36 -16.33 -11.86 -12.90
N ILE A 37 -17.54 -11.40 -12.55
CA ILE A 37 -17.85 -10.84 -11.23
C ILE A 37 -17.71 -11.91 -10.14
N GLU A 38 -18.15 -13.14 -10.39
CA GLU A 38 -17.99 -14.25 -9.46
C GLU A 38 -16.51 -14.52 -9.17
N MET A 39 -15.65 -14.55 -10.20
CA MET A 39 -14.21 -14.72 -10.03
C MET A 39 -13.59 -13.55 -9.26
N TYR A 40 -14.02 -12.32 -9.55
CA TYR A 40 -13.59 -11.13 -8.83
C TYR A 40 -13.93 -11.19 -7.33
N ASN A 41 -15.13 -11.65 -6.98
CA ASN A 41 -15.56 -11.73 -5.60
C ASN A 41 -14.95 -12.91 -4.82
N LYS A 42 -14.52 -13.98 -5.51
CA LYS A 42 -14.03 -15.21 -4.88
C LYS A 42 -12.50 -15.27 -4.76
N SER A 43 -11.75 -14.67 -5.69
CA SER A 43 -10.29 -14.68 -5.66
C SER A 43 -9.75 -13.43 -4.95
N PRO A 44 -9.12 -13.58 -3.76
CA PRO A 44 -8.59 -12.42 -3.02
C PRO A 44 -7.53 -11.62 -3.79
N LYS A 45 -6.66 -12.34 -4.52
CA LYS A 45 -5.57 -11.72 -5.28
C LYS A 45 -6.10 -10.94 -6.49
N HIS A 46 -7.03 -11.55 -7.22
CA HIS A 46 -7.69 -10.92 -8.36
C HIS A 46 -8.49 -9.69 -7.93
N ASN A 47 -9.26 -9.79 -6.85
CA ASN A 47 -10.02 -8.68 -6.29
C ASN A 47 -9.12 -7.49 -5.93
N ALA A 48 -8.04 -7.74 -5.18
CA ALA A 48 -7.12 -6.70 -4.75
C ALA A 48 -6.48 -5.96 -5.94
N ILE A 49 -6.09 -6.70 -6.99
CA ILE A 49 -5.47 -6.10 -8.17
C ILE A 49 -6.47 -5.28 -8.97
N VAL A 50 -7.66 -5.81 -9.25
CA VAL A 50 -8.68 -5.11 -10.04
C VAL A 50 -9.13 -3.83 -9.33
N SER A 51 -9.47 -3.91 -8.04
CA SER A 51 -9.87 -2.73 -7.25
C SER A 51 -8.79 -1.66 -7.17
N ALA A 52 -7.54 -2.06 -6.97
CA ALA A 52 -6.44 -1.10 -6.96
C ALA A 52 -6.20 -0.45 -8.32
N LYS A 53 -6.27 -1.23 -9.42
CA LYS A 53 -6.19 -0.70 -10.79
C LYS A 53 -7.32 0.28 -11.09
N ALA A 54 -8.54 -0.05 -10.72
CA ALA A 54 -9.69 0.83 -10.86
C ALA A 54 -9.49 2.14 -10.08
N SER A 55 -8.95 2.07 -8.86
CA SER A 55 -8.62 3.25 -8.07
C SER A 55 -7.54 4.12 -8.73
N TYR A 56 -6.48 3.52 -9.27
CA TYR A 56 -5.47 4.25 -10.04
C TYR A 56 -6.06 4.89 -11.31
N LEU A 57 -6.97 4.18 -11.99
CA LEU A 57 -7.60 4.66 -13.21
C LEU A 57 -8.56 5.83 -12.92
N ALA A 58 -9.35 5.76 -11.84
CA ALA A 58 -10.23 6.83 -11.40
C ALA A 58 -9.45 8.10 -11.00
N GLY A 59 -8.23 7.91 -10.44
CA GLY A 59 -7.40 9.02 -9.95
C GLY A 59 -7.94 9.64 -8.65
N VAL A 60 -7.49 10.85 -8.35
CA VAL A 60 -7.89 11.58 -7.12
C VAL A 60 -8.85 12.74 -7.41
N GLY A 61 -9.17 12.98 -8.65
CA GLY A 61 -10.06 14.05 -9.09
C GLY A 61 -10.01 14.29 -10.58
N THR A 62 -10.76 15.27 -11.04
CA THR A 62 -10.81 15.68 -12.45
C THR A 62 -10.45 17.14 -12.60
N SER A 63 -9.37 17.43 -13.32
CA SER A 63 -9.02 18.79 -13.72
C SER A 63 -9.72 19.20 -15.00
N ILE A 64 -10.04 20.48 -15.09
CA ILE A 64 -10.74 21.09 -16.23
C ILE A 64 -9.77 22.05 -16.93
N LYS A 65 -9.57 21.85 -18.23
CA LYS A 65 -8.78 22.74 -19.06
C LYS A 65 -9.67 23.43 -20.09
N GLY A 66 -9.67 24.75 -20.10
CA GLY A 66 -10.45 25.59 -21.01
C GLY A 66 -9.90 27.00 -21.07
N GLN A 67 -10.38 27.80 -22.00
CA GLN A 67 -9.94 29.22 -22.17
C GLN A 67 -10.92 30.20 -21.53
N ASP A 68 -12.20 29.86 -21.45
CA ASP A 68 -13.24 30.75 -20.95
C ASP A 68 -13.62 30.40 -19.50
N THR A 69 -13.43 31.37 -18.61
CA THR A 69 -13.68 31.22 -17.16
C THR A 69 -15.13 30.88 -16.85
N ALA A 70 -16.11 31.42 -17.62
CA ALA A 70 -17.53 31.14 -17.41
C ALA A 70 -17.89 29.72 -17.81
N ILE A 71 -17.28 29.22 -18.89
CA ILE A 71 -17.44 27.83 -19.35
C ILE A 71 -16.80 26.86 -18.34
N ILE A 72 -15.61 27.20 -17.82
CA ILE A 72 -14.93 26.41 -16.78
C ILE A 72 -15.77 26.34 -15.52
N ALA A 73 -16.32 27.46 -15.04
CA ALA A 73 -17.19 27.48 -13.85
C ALA A 73 -18.44 26.60 -14.01
N LYS A 74 -19.03 26.64 -15.20
CA LYS A 74 -20.17 25.76 -15.53
C LYS A 74 -19.78 24.30 -15.59
N ALA A 75 -18.61 23.98 -16.15
CA ALA A 75 -18.07 22.63 -16.20
C ALA A 75 -17.80 22.13 -14.78
N GLN A 76 -17.24 22.98 -13.90
CA GLN A 76 -16.99 22.66 -12.50
C GLN A 76 -18.27 22.26 -11.76
N GLN A 77 -19.35 23.02 -11.92
CA GLN A 77 -20.65 22.65 -11.33
C GLN A 77 -21.13 21.26 -11.80
N LYS A 78 -20.83 20.89 -13.06
CA LYS A 78 -21.18 19.58 -13.59
C LYS A 78 -20.24 18.47 -13.14
N VAL A 79 -18.99 18.77 -12.91
CA VAL A 79 -18.05 17.82 -12.27
C VAL A 79 -18.48 17.53 -10.83
N GLU A 80 -18.93 18.52 -10.08
CA GLU A 80 -19.45 18.37 -8.73
C GLU A 80 -20.79 17.62 -8.65
N ALA A 81 -21.65 17.73 -9.68
CA ALA A 81 -22.95 17.07 -9.76
C ALA A 81 -23.28 16.71 -11.22
N ILE A 82 -22.79 15.56 -11.67
CA ILE A 82 -23.03 15.09 -13.03
C ILE A 82 -24.47 14.65 -13.24
N ASN A 83 -25.09 14.16 -12.18
CA ASN A 83 -26.51 13.81 -12.09
C ASN A 83 -27.06 14.16 -10.69
N ALA A 84 -28.30 13.75 -10.40
CA ALA A 84 -28.98 14.06 -9.14
C ALA A 84 -28.34 13.41 -7.89
N TYR A 85 -27.48 12.41 -8.06
CA TYR A 85 -27.03 11.54 -6.97
C TYR A 85 -25.52 11.51 -6.76
N GLU A 86 -24.72 11.90 -7.76
CA GLU A 86 -23.28 11.69 -7.74
C GLU A 86 -22.49 12.74 -8.51
N SER A 87 -21.22 12.90 -8.12
CA SER A 87 -20.23 13.70 -8.84
C SER A 87 -19.67 12.94 -10.04
N LEU A 88 -18.95 13.65 -10.93
CA LEU A 88 -18.24 13.02 -12.04
C LEU A 88 -17.15 12.05 -11.56
N ASP A 89 -16.47 12.37 -10.45
CA ASP A 89 -15.43 11.51 -9.92
C ASP A 89 -15.99 10.20 -9.34
N GLU A 90 -17.16 10.23 -8.69
CA GLU A 90 -17.88 9.02 -8.25
C GLU A 90 -18.36 8.19 -9.45
N LEU A 91 -18.87 8.83 -10.50
CA LEU A 91 -19.22 8.15 -11.75
C LEU A 91 -17.99 7.53 -12.40
N LYS A 92 -16.85 8.24 -12.44
CA LYS A 92 -15.57 7.73 -12.96
C LYS A 92 -15.09 6.50 -12.22
N ALA A 93 -15.24 6.45 -10.89
CA ALA A 93 -14.86 5.29 -10.11
C ALA A 93 -15.62 4.03 -10.57
N LYS A 94 -16.93 4.12 -10.75
CA LYS A 94 -17.75 3.02 -11.27
C LYS A 94 -17.37 2.61 -12.71
N VAL A 95 -17.08 3.60 -13.55
CA VAL A 95 -16.61 3.34 -14.92
C VAL A 95 -15.24 2.68 -14.93
N ALA A 96 -14.37 3.05 -14.00
CA ALA A 96 -13.05 2.44 -13.85
C ALA A 96 -13.15 0.97 -13.41
N ASP A 97 -14.07 0.64 -12.50
CA ASP A 97 -14.36 -0.74 -12.11
C ASP A 97 -14.82 -1.58 -13.31
N ASP A 98 -15.80 -1.10 -14.09
CA ASP A 98 -16.26 -1.78 -15.30
C ASP A 98 -15.15 -1.94 -16.33
N LEU A 99 -14.32 -0.92 -16.50
CA LEU A 99 -13.24 -0.93 -17.47
C LEU A 99 -12.14 -1.95 -17.09
N GLU A 100 -11.85 -2.11 -15.82
CA GLU A 100 -10.87 -3.11 -15.34
C GLU A 100 -11.45 -4.53 -15.31
N LEU A 101 -12.75 -4.69 -15.00
CA LEU A 101 -13.41 -6.00 -15.00
C LEU A 101 -13.73 -6.52 -16.41
N PHE A 102 -14.22 -5.66 -17.29
CA PHE A 102 -14.81 -6.08 -18.56
C PHE A 102 -14.09 -5.54 -19.79
N ASN A 103 -13.16 -4.60 -19.63
CA ASN A 103 -12.52 -3.87 -20.72
C ASN A 103 -13.50 -3.00 -21.53
N GLY A 104 -14.58 -2.56 -20.89
CA GLY A 104 -15.61 -1.68 -21.46
C GLY A 104 -16.51 -1.09 -20.40
N PHE A 105 -17.26 -0.06 -20.75
CA PHE A 105 -18.23 0.59 -19.88
C PHE A 105 -19.41 1.17 -20.65
N ALA A 106 -20.51 1.45 -19.96
CA ALA A 106 -21.72 2.01 -20.53
C ALA A 106 -22.26 3.17 -19.68
N LEU A 107 -22.67 4.25 -20.35
CA LEU A 107 -23.26 5.43 -19.73
C LEU A 107 -24.62 5.74 -20.36
N GLU A 108 -25.65 5.92 -19.51
CA GLU A 108 -26.91 6.50 -19.93
C GLU A 108 -26.75 8.02 -20.05
N VAL A 109 -27.03 8.56 -21.19
CA VAL A 109 -26.96 9.99 -21.48
C VAL A 109 -28.37 10.54 -21.65
N ILE A 110 -28.73 11.49 -20.80
CA ILE A 110 -30.04 12.13 -20.81
C ILE A 110 -29.91 13.54 -21.37
N TRP A 111 -30.63 13.81 -22.46
CA TRP A 111 -30.67 15.11 -23.06
C TRP A 111 -31.68 16.03 -22.36
N SER A 112 -31.42 17.33 -22.37
CA SER A 112 -32.36 18.36 -21.92
C SER A 112 -33.64 18.33 -22.77
N ARG A 113 -34.74 18.87 -22.24
CA ARG A 113 -36.04 18.88 -22.93
C ARG A 113 -35.99 19.55 -24.31
N ASP A 114 -35.13 20.56 -24.46
CA ASP A 114 -34.91 21.27 -25.73
C ASP A 114 -33.89 20.55 -26.64
N LYS A 115 -33.36 19.43 -26.19
CA LYS A 115 -32.35 18.61 -26.87
C LYS A 115 -31.07 19.36 -27.28
N GLN A 116 -30.78 20.49 -26.62
CA GLN A 116 -29.60 21.28 -26.96
C GLN A 116 -28.34 20.83 -26.18
N LYS A 117 -28.54 20.32 -24.96
CA LYS A 117 -27.45 19.96 -24.05
C LYS A 117 -27.73 18.61 -23.40
N ILE A 118 -26.67 17.95 -22.97
CA ILE A 118 -26.77 16.83 -22.04
C ILE A 118 -27.13 17.38 -20.66
N SER A 119 -28.19 16.87 -20.06
CA SER A 119 -28.69 17.24 -18.74
C SER A 119 -27.98 16.44 -17.66
N GLU A 120 -27.92 15.11 -17.83
CA GLU A 120 -27.41 14.18 -16.82
C GLU A 120 -26.74 12.98 -17.52
N ILE A 121 -25.77 12.40 -16.82
CA ILE A 121 -25.09 11.17 -17.24
C ILE A 121 -25.12 10.20 -16.06
N TYR A 122 -25.52 8.96 -16.29
CA TYR A 122 -25.59 7.89 -15.31
C TYR A 122 -24.71 6.71 -15.74
N HIS A 123 -24.07 6.07 -14.79
CA HIS A 123 -23.43 4.80 -15.01
C HIS A 123 -24.48 3.69 -15.15
N LEU A 124 -24.39 2.88 -16.20
CA LEU A 124 -25.15 1.64 -16.32
C LEU A 124 -24.19 0.46 -16.17
N PRO A 125 -24.43 -0.45 -15.21
CA PRO A 125 -23.57 -1.60 -14.98
C PRO A 125 -23.35 -2.42 -16.25
N PHE A 126 -22.10 -2.57 -16.67
CA PHE A 126 -21.75 -3.14 -17.97
C PHE A 126 -22.25 -4.58 -18.14
N GLN A 127 -22.26 -5.37 -17.07
CA GLN A 127 -22.78 -6.75 -17.09
C GLN A 127 -24.26 -6.84 -17.45
N LYS A 128 -25.03 -5.77 -17.27
CA LYS A 128 -26.47 -5.74 -17.59
C LYS A 128 -26.78 -5.35 -19.03
N ILE A 129 -25.77 -5.00 -19.83
CA ILE A 129 -25.92 -4.54 -21.20
C ILE A 129 -25.67 -5.68 -22.20
N ARG A 130 -26.52 -5.76 -23.21
CA ARG A 130 -26.31 -6.64 -24.40
C ARG A 130 -26.50 -5.82 -25.67
N LYS A 131 -25.75 -6.19 -26.71
CA LYS A 131 -25.98 -5.63 -28.06
C LYS A 131 -27.15 -6.34 -28.71
N THR A 132 -28.04 -5.59 -29.35
CA THR A 132 -29.16 -6.13 -30.08
C THR A 132 -28.78 -6.45 -31.54
N LEU A 133 -29.62 -7.20 -32.24
CA LEU A 133 -29.40 -7.58 -33.65
C LEU A 133 -29.64 -6.40 -34.60
N ASP A 134 -30.29 -5.33 -34.13
CA ASP A 134 -30.61 -4.09 -34.88
C ASP A 134 -29.71 -2.90 -34.45
N ASP A 135 -28.50 -3.21 -33.99
CA ASP A 135 -27.47 -2.21 -33.60
C ASP A 135 -27.85 -1.27 -32.45
N LYS A 136 -28.80 -1.68 -31.60
CA LYS A 136 -29.12 -1.01 -30.33
C LYS A 136 -28.50 -1.73 -29.16
N PHE A 137 -28.91 -1.32 -27.96
CA PHE A 137 -28.50 -1.94 -26.69
C PHE A 137 -29.73 -2.34 -25.89
N ALA A 138 -29.66 -3.50 -25.29
CA ALA A 138 -30.65 -4.04 -24.39
C ALA A 138 -30.11 -4.05 -22.95
N PHE A 139 -30.83 -3.45 -22.04
CA PHE A 139 -30.57 -3.52 -20.61
C PHE A 139 -31.56 -4.48 -19.98
N CYS A 140 -31.06 -5.33 -19.09
CA CYS A 140 -31.88 -6.23 -18.30
C CYS A 140 -31.25 -6.33 -16.90
N GLU A 141 -32.06 -6.26 -15.85
CA GLU A 141 -31.60 -6.28 -14.47
C GLU A 141 -30.94 -7.61 -14.09
N ASP A 142 -31.49 -8.71 -14.58
CA ASP A 142 -30.97 -10.07 -14.35
C ASP A 142 -31.15 -10.93 -15.60
N TRP A 143 -30.05 -11.18 -16.31
CA TRP A 143 -30.05 -12.02 -17.51
C TRP A 143 -30.29 -13.52 -17.26
N SER A 144 -30.19 -13.96 -15.99
CA SER A 144 -30.55 -15.34 -15.60
C SER A 144 -32.06 -15.55 -15.52
N ASP A 145 -32.83 -14.48 -15.27
CA ASP A 145 -34.28 -14.51 -15.31
C ASP A 145 -34.80 -14.49 -16.78
N ARG A 146 -35.52 -15.54 -17.14
CA ARG A 146 -36.15 -15.62 -18.48
C ARG A 146 -37.22 -14.57 -18.71
N LYS A 147 -37.81 -14.03 -17.64
CA LYS A 147 -38.89 -13.04 -17.67
C LYS A 147 -38.40 -11.60 -17.44
N CYS A 148 -37.10 -11.40 -17.41
CA CYS A 148 -36.53 -10.07 -17.21
C CYS A 148 -37.06 -9.09 -18.26
N GLU A 149 -37.53 -7.94 -17.82
CA GLU A 149 -37.94 -6.84 -18.66
C GLU A 149 -36.72 -6.24 -19.35
N ILE A 150 -36.79 -6.15 -20.69
CA ILE A 150 -35.73 -5.61 -21.52
C ILE A 150 -36.02 -4.15 -21.81
N ILE A 151 -35.14 -3.26 -21.42
CA ILE A 151 -35.18 -1.84 -21.77
C ILE A 151 -34.21 -1.61 -22.93
N GLU A 152 -34.72 -1.09 -24.04
CA GLU A 152 -33.89 -0.78 -25.20
C GLU A 152 -33.34 0.65 -25.13
N TYR A 153 -32.06 0.80 -25.50
CA TYR A 153 -31.39 2.08 -25.67
C TYR A 153 -30.85 2.23 -27.07
N THR A 154 -31.05 3.40 -27.66
CA THR A 154 -30.36 3.77 -28.89
C THR A 154 -28.92 4.17 -28.60
N PRO A 155 -27.99 3.88 -29.53
CA PRO A 155 -26.62 4.36 -29.40
C PRO A 155 -26.55 5.88 -29.27
N PHE A 156 -25.62 6.37 -28.48
CA PHE A 156 -25.35 7.81 -28.35
C PHE A 156 -25.08 8.43 -29.72
N ASN A 157 -25.92 9.38 -30.11
CA ASN A 157 -25.81 10.09 -31.38
C ASN A 157 -26.16 11.57 -31.17
N PRO A 158 -25.18 12.48 -31.26
CA PRO A 158 -25.38 13.90 -31.03
C PRO A 158 -26.21 14.60 -32.13
N ILE A 159 -26.57 13.90 -33.22
CA ILE A 159 -27.40 14.43 -34.28
C ILE A 159 -28.89 14.15 -33.98
N THR A 160 -29.23 12.91 -33.65
CA THR A 160 -30.63 12.50 -33.38
C THR A 160 -31.14 12.97 -32.04
N ARG A 161 -30.27 13.00 -31.04
CA ARG A 161 -30.52 13.49 -29.66
C ARG A 161 -31.83 12.97 -29.09
N GLU A 162 -31.99 11.67 -29.08
CA GLU A 162 -33.13 11.04 -28.41
C GLU A 162 -33.02 11.30 -26.89
N SER A 163 -34.16 11.32 -26.19
CA SER A 163 -34.21 11.75 -24.79
C SER A 163 -33.26 10.96 -23.88
N LYS A 164 -33.10 9.67 -24.15
CA LYS A 164 -32.20 8.74 -23.49
C LYS A 164 -31.41 7.94 -24.50
N GLN A 165 -30.12 7.95 -24.39
CA GLN A 165 -29.21 7.22 -25.26
C GLN A 165 -28.14 6.53 -24.46
N LEU A 166 -27.55 5.48 -25.00
CA LEU A 166 -26.45 4.77 -24.38
C LEU A 166 -25.12 5.12 -25.05
N TYR A 167 -24.19 5.69 -24.31
CA TYR A 167 -22.79 5.77 -24.71
C TYR A 167 -22.10 4.48 -24.31
N TYR A 168 -21.70 3.67 -25.31
CA TYR A 168 -21.04 2.39 -25.11
C TYR A 168 -19.58 2.47 -25.55
N CYS A 169 -18.67 2.18 -24.67
CA CYS A 169 -17.24 2.15 -24.93
C CYS A 169 -16.67 0.76 -24.67
N GLN A 170 -15.83 0.29 -25.57
CA GLN A 170 -15.06 -0.94 -25.40
C GLN A 170 -13.64 -0.71 -25.88
N LEU A 171 -12.67 -1.18 -25.11
CA LEU A 171 -11.28 -1.14 -25.54
C LEU A 171 -11.01 -2.31 -26.49
N TYR A 172 -10.23 -2.04 -27.54
CA TYR A 172 -9.85 -3.06 -28.49
C TYR A 172 -8.87 -4.06 -27.90
N ARG A 173 -9.14 -5.32 -28.14
CA ARG A 173 -8.22 -6.43 -27.90
C ARG A 173 -8.24 -7.40 -29.10
N ALA A 174 -7.06 -7.89 -29.51
CA ALA A 174 -6.97 -8.89 -30.57
C ALA A 174 -7.76 -10.16 -30.20
N GLY A 175 -8.56 -10.65 -31.12
CA GLY A 175 -9.40 -11.83 -30.94
C GLY A 175 -10.74 -11.59 -30.24
N GLN A 176 -11.06 -10.33 -29.86
CA GLN A 176 -12.40 -10.02 -29.37
C GLN A 176 -13.43 -10.09 -30.52
N GLY A 177 -14.64 -10.52 -30.16
CA GLY A 177 -15.79 -10.52 -31.09
C GLY A 177 -16.71 -9.32 -30.88
N ILE A 178 -17.98 -9.59 -30.61
CA ILE A 178 -19.04 -8.58 -30.42
C ILE A 178 -18.83 -7.79 -29.12
N TYR A 179 -18.40 -8.48 -28.05
CA TYR A 179 -18.15 -7.89 -26.75
C TYR A 179 -16.66 -7.82 -26.44
N PRO A 180 -16.22 -6.91 -25.56
CA PRO A 180 -14.84 -6.85 -25.11
C PRO A 180 -14.46 -8.06 -24.26
N LEU A 181 -13.17 -8.33 -24.20
CA LEU A 181 -12.60 -9.34 -23.32
C LEU A 181 -11.63 -8.64 -22.35
N PRO A 182 -11.64 -9.00 -21.06
CA PRO A 182 -10.75 -8.40 -20.11
C PRO A 182 -9.29 -8.71 -20.41
N ASP A 183 -8.39 -7.82 -20.02
CA ASP A 183 -6.95 -7.99 -20.24
C ASP A 183 -6.38 -9.24 -19.58
N TYR A 184 -6.94 -9.61 -18.45
CA TYR A 184 -6.54 -10.77 -17.64
C TYR A 184 -7.15 -12.11 -18.10
N VAL A 185 -7.87 -12.15 -19.20
CA VAL A 185 -8.54 -13.38 -19.67
C VAL A 185 -7.61 -14.60 -19.77
N GLY A 186 -6.33 -14.38 -20.06
CA GLY A 186 -5.33 -15.45 -20.09
C GLY A 186 -5.04 -16.07 -18.71
N GLY A 187 -5.30 -15.33 -17.64
CA GLY A 187 -5.09 -15.77 -16.26
C GLY A 187 -6.32 -16.34 -15.58
N LEU A 188 -7.48 -16.42 -16.22
CA LEU A 188 -8.73 -16.87 -15.58
C LEU A 188 -8.62 -18.24 -14.92
N LYS A 189 -7.85 -19.17 -15.50
CA LYS A 189 -7.61 -20.49 -14.87
C LYS A 189 -6.88 -20.37 -13.54
N TYR A 190 -5.91 -19.47 -13.43
CA TYR A 190 -5.18 -19.24 -12.18
C TYR A 190 -6.03 -18.51 -11.15
N ILE A 191 -6.92 -17.62 -11.58
CA ILE A 191 -7.91 -16.96 -10.71
C ILE A 191 -8.89 -18.00 -10.14
N GLU A 192 -9.35 -18.95 -10.96
CA GLU A 192 -10.18 -20.08 -10.52
C GLU A 192 -9.44 -20.99 -9.54
N ILE A 193 -8.16 -21.32 -9.83
CA ILE A 193 -7.31 -22.10 -8.90
C ILE A 193 -7.12 -21.35 -7.57
N ASP A 194 -6.93 -20.04 -7.56
CA ASP A 194 -6.83 -19.24 -6.33
C ASP A 194 -8.08 -19.37 -5.45
N THR A 195 -9.25 -19.38 -6.08
CA THR A 195 -10.53 -19.63 -5.42
C THR A 195 -10.58 -21.03 -4.81
N GLU A 196 -10.18 -22.05 -5.56
CA GLU A 196 -10.18 -23.44 -5.10
C GLU A 196 -9.14 -23.70 -4.01
N VAL A 197 -7.97 -23.06 -4.08
CA VAL A 197 -6.97 -23.10 -3.01
C VAL A 197 -7.54 -22.52 -1.72
N SER A 198 -8.28 -21.42 -1.79
CA SER A 198 -8.94 -20.81 -0.63
C SER A 198 -10.00 -21.74 -0.04
N ASN A 199 -10.81 -22.36 -0.87
CA ASN A 199 -11.82 -23.35 -0.48
C ASN A 199 -11.17 -24.58 0.17
N TRP A 200 -10.06 -25.05 -0.40
CA TRP A 200 -9.31 -26.17 0.14
C TRP A 200 -8.74 -25.86 1.53
N HIS A 201 -8.12 -24.69 1.72
CA HIS A 201 -7.63 -24.26 3.03
C HIS A 201 -8.75 -24.20 4.06
N LEU A 202 -9.89 -23.61 3.72
CA LEU A 202 -11.05 -23.56 4.61
C LEU A 202 -11.54 -24.95 4.98
N ASN A 203 -11.66 -25.85 4.01
CA ASN A 203 -12.10 -27.22 4.24
C ASN A 203 -11.05 -28.01 5.05
N SER A 204 -9.77 -27.82 4.80
CA SER A 204 -8.69 -28.43 5.57
C SER A 204 -8.71 -27.98 7.02
N ILE A 205 -8.92 -26.69 7.28
CA ILE A 205 -9.08 -26.15 8.65
C ILE A 205 -10.33 -26.73 9.31
N LYS A 206 -11.47 -26.76 8.62
CA LYS A 206 -12.74 -27.29 9.15
C LYS A 206 -12.69 -28.79 9.43
N ASN A 207 -11.93 -29.54 8.63
CA ASN A 207 -11.80 -31.00 8.74
C ASN A 207 -10.51 -31.42 9.44
N GLY A 208 -9.71 -30.45 9.97
CA GLY A 208 -8.49 -30.70 10.73
C GLY A 208 -7.32 -31.19 9.89
N PHE A 209 -6.78 -30.33 9.02
CA PHE A 209 -5.53 -30.57 8.28
C PHE A 209 -5.36 -32.01 7.78
N SER A 210 -6.36 -32.51 7.04
CA SER A 210 -6.31 -33.72 6.18
C SER A 210 -5.67 -34.98 6.75
N ALA A 211 -5.69 -35.21 8.05
CA ALA A 211 -5.45 -36.54 8.57
C ALA A 211 -6.68 -37.39 8.26
N GLN A 212 -6.74 -38.01 7.10
CA GLN A 212 -7.73 -39.02 6.83
C GLN A 212 -7.41 -40.22 7.75
N THR A 213 -8.16 -40.34 8.82
CA THR A 213 -8.06 -41.49 9.70
C THR A 213 -8.97 -42.59 9.12
N LEU A 214 -8.36 -43.66 8.66
CA LEU A 214 -9.09 -44.85 8.24
C LEU A 214 -9.40 -45.69 9.46
N ILE A 215 -10.68 -45.79 9.81
CA ILE A 215 -11.18 -46.68 10.85
C ILE A 215 -11.76 -47.91 10.18
N GLN A 216 -11.08 -49.04 10.32
CA GLN A 216 -11.57 -50.32 9.85
C GLN A 216 -12.27 -51.04 11.00
N MET A 217 -13.58 -51.28 10.89
CA MET A 217 -14.35 -51.95 11.90
C MET A 217 -14.63 -53.39 11.47
N PHE A 218 -14.11 -54.35 12.20
CA PHE A 218 -14.32 -55.80 11.97
C PHE A 218 -15.48 -56.32 12.85
N LYS A 219 -16.67 -55.75 12.73
CA LYS A 219 -17.89 -56.09 13.46
C LYS A 219 -19.04 -56.52 12.55
N GLY A 220 -18.73 -56.90 11.31
CA GLY A 220 -19.73 -57.20 10.29
C GLY A 220 -20.33 -55.97 9.64
N TYR A 221 -21.16 -56.18 8.63
CA TYR A 221 -21.83 -55.13 7.91
C TYR A 221 -23.06 -54.64 8.69
N PRO A 222 -23.05 -53.36 9.16
CA PRO A 222 -24.19 -52.82 9.89
C PRO A 222 -25.38 -52.60 8.95
N THR A 223 -26.56 -52.54 9.53
CA THR A 223 -27.74 -52.07 8.79
C THR A 223 -27.56 -50.60 8.39
N PRO A 224 -28.23 -50.12 7.33
CA PRO A 224 -28.12 -48.71 6.90
C PRO A 224 -28.43 -47.71 8.02
N GLU A 225 -29.29 -48.07 8.97
CA GLU A 225 -29.62 -47.19 10.11
C GLU A 225 -28.49 -47.13 11.14
N GLU A 226 -27.87 -48.26 11.44
CA GLU A 226 -26.72 -48.35 12.35
C GLU A 226 -25.50 -47.67 11.78
N ALA A 227 -25.24 -47.82 10.49
CA ALA A 227 -24.17 -47.10 9.77
C ALA A 227 -24.34 -45.58 9.90
N ARG A 228 -25.55 -45.07 9.63
CA ARG A 228 -25.88 -43.64 9.78
C ARG A 228 -25.76 -43.13 11.22
N LYS A 229 -26.13 -43.97 12.20
CA LYS A 229 -26.00 -43.65 13.63
C LYS A 229 -24.53 -43.52 14.04
N THR A 230 -23.71 -44.47 13.62
CA THR A 230 -22.27 -44.49 13.87
C THR A 230 -21.59 -43.31 13.17
N GLU A 231 -21.93 -43.04 11.92
CA GLU A 231 -21.42 -41.88 11.16
C GLU A 231 -21.75 -40.54 11.86
N ARG A 232 -23.00 -40.37 12.32
CA ARG A 232 -23.42 -39.17 13.05
C ARG A 232 -22.69 -39.00 14.38
N ALA A 233 -22.52 -40.10 15.13
CA ALA A 233 -21.82 -40.10 16.40
C ALA A 233 -20.33 -39.74 16.23
N LEU A 234 -19.68 -40.29 15.20
CA LEU A 234 -18.28 -39.98 14.86
C LEU A 234 -18.13 -38.57 14.34
N LYS A 235 -18.99 -38.10 13.44
CA LYS A 235 -19.01 -36.72 13.00
C LYS A 235 -19.17 -35.75 14.17
N LYS A 236 -20.10 -36.02 15.09
CA LYS A 236 -20.32 -35.14 16.25
C LYS A 236 -19.12 -35.06 17.19
N ASN A 237 -18.36 -36.14 17.34
CA ASN A 237 -17.27 -36.22 18.31
C ASN A 237 -15.88 -35.91 17.73
N TYR A 238 -15.71 -36.00 16.41
CA TYR A 238 -14.39 -35.94 15.77
C TYR A 238 -14.30 -34.96 14.58
N THR A 239 -15.39 -34.27 14.19
CA THR A 239 -15.37 -33.26 13.14
C THR A 239 -15.92 -31.90 13.62
N GLY A 240 -15.36 -30.81 13.15
CA GLY A 240 -15.71 -29.44 13.54
C GLY A 240 -14.46 -28.66 13.96
N THR A 241 -14.59 -27.32 14.11
CA THR A 241 -13.50 -26.43 14.53
C THR A 241 -12.88 -26.82 15.88
N ASP A 242 -13.65 -27.50 16.73
CA ASP A 242 -13.19 -27.97 18.06
C ASP A 242 -12.67 -29.41 18.04
N ASN A 243 -12.91 -30.18 16.96
CA ASN A 243 -12.53 -31.59 16.82
C ASN A 243 -12.02 -31.85 15.39
N ALA A 244 -10.76 -31.54 15.15
CA ALA A 244 -10.14 -31.65 13.83
C ALA A 244 -9.87 -33.12 13.41
N GLY A 245 -10.38 -33.53 12.25
CA GLY A 245 -10.00 -34.79 11.57
C GLY A 245 -11.11 -35.38 10.69
N GLY A 246 -10.80 -35.60 9.40
CA GLY A 246 -11.67 -36.39 8.51
C GLY A 246 -11.58 -37.89 8.87
N LEU A 247 -12.72 -38.56 9.04
CA LEU A 247 -12.78 -39.96 9.37
C LEU A 247 -13.30 -40.78 8.17
N ILE A 248 -12.56 -41.80 7.77
CA ILE A 248 -13.02 -42.82 6.82
C ILE A 248 -13.36 -44.07 7.63
N ILE A 249 -14.60 -44.57 7.53
CA ILE A 249 -15.05 -45.76 8.21
C ILE A 249 -15.18 -46.89 7.20
N GLN A 250 -14.51 -47.99 7.45
CA GLN A 250 -14.63 -49.22 6.69
C GLN A 250 -15.19 -50.32 7.58
N TYR A 251 -16.26 -51.00 7.15
CA TYR A 251 -16.85 -52.13 7.82
C TYR A 251 -16.35 -53.41 7.15
N ASN A 252 -15.81 -54.35 7.97
CA ASN A 252 -15.25 -55.63 7.49
C ASN A 252 -15.94 -56.81 8.18
N ASP A 253 -15.69 -58.02 7.66
CA ASP A 253 -16.26 -59.25 8.22
C ASP A 253 -15.75 -59.49 9.66
N PRO A 254 -16.62 -60.01 10.59
CA PRO A 254 -16.22 -60.31 11.97
C PRO A 254 -15.10 -61.32 12.13
N ASN A 255 -14.87 -62.18 11.14
CA ASN A 255 -13.83 -63.20 11.16
C ASN A 255 -12.43 -62.67 10.75
N GLU A 256 -12.34 -61.45 10.32
CA GLU A 256 -11.08 -60.76 9.99
C GLU A 256 -10.67 -59.89 11.19
N LYS A 257 -9.51 -60.08 11.72
CA LYS A 257 -8.76 -59.41 12.80
C LYS A 257 -9.36 -58.16 13.47
N GLU A 258 -8.75 -57.70 14.57
CA GLU A 258 -9.15 -56.52 15.36
C GLU A 258 -9.18 -55.23 14.53
N SER A 259 -10.04 -54.26 14.92
CA SER A 259 -10.19 -52.97 14.27
C SER A 259 -8.85 -52.24 14.24
N ILE A 260 -8.39 -51.86 13.06
CA ILE A 260 -7.12 -51.14 12.84
C ILE A 260 -7.45 -49.69 12.57
N ILE A 261 -6.77 -48.79 13.27
CA ILE A 261 -6.82 -47.37 13.01
C ILE A 261 -5.50 -46.98 12.32
N ASN A 262 -5.57 -46.67 11.04
CA ASN A 262 -4.44 -46.20 10.28
C ASN A 262 -4.56 -44.68 10.04
N ASN A 263 -3.61 -43.92 10.52
CA ASN A 263 -3.46 -42.55 10.14
C ASN A 263 -2.73 -42.49 8.79
N LEU A 264 -3.43 -42.09 7.76
CA LEU A 264 -2.83 -41.80 6.47
C LEU A 264 -2.11 -40.46 6.60
N GLN A 265 -0.80 -40.53 6.86
CA GLN A 265 -0.01 -39.29 6.91
C GLN A 265 0.02 -38.63 5.53
N PRO A 266 -0.31 -37.33 5.43
CA PRO A 266 -0.13 -36.59 4.18
C PRO A 266 1.36 -36.45 3.90
N SER A 267 1.81 -37.01 2.80
CA SER A 267 3.15 -36.76 2.29
C SER A 267 3.22 -35.32 1.78
N ASP A 268 4.15 -34.49 2.26
CA ASP A 268 4.64 -33.21 1.71
C ASP A 268 3.61 -32.26 1.02
N PHE A 269 2.30 -32.45 1.27
CA PHE A 269 1.25 -31.65 0.66
C PHE A 269 1.40 -30.17 0.99
N ASP A 270 1.80 -29.82 2.21
CA ASP A 270 1.96 -28.42 2.63
C ASP A 270 3.00 -27.68 1.78
N LYS A 271 4.11 -28.34 1.47
CA LYS A 271 5.14 -27.76 0.59
C LYS A 271 4.68 -27.62 -0.86
N GLN A 272 3.90 -28.58 -1.36
CA GLN A 272 3.34 -28.52 -2.71
C GLN A 272 2.31 -27.41 -2.82
N PHE A 273 1.49 -27.20 -1.79
CA PHE A 273 0.52 -26.10 -1.76
C PHE A 273 1.19 -24.73 -1.65
N ASP A 274 2.27 -24.60 -0.89
CA ASP A 274 3.05 -23.36 -0.82
C ASP A 274 3.63 -22.98 -2.19
N ILE A 275 4.19 -23.96 -2.90
CA ILE A 275 4.71 -23.78 -4.24
C ILE A 275 3.57 -23.41 -5.21
N LEU A 276 2.45 -24.12 -5.15
CA LEU A 276 1.27 -23.85 -5.97
C LEU A 276 0.75 -22.43 -5.71
N ASN A 277 0.60 -22.02 -4.46
CA ASN A 277 0.10 -20.70 -4.10
C ASN A 277 1.02 -19.58 -4.59
N LYS A 278 2.35 -19.76 -4.48
CA LYS A 278 3.34 -18.81 -5.03
C LYS A 278 3.26 -18.74 -6.57
N THR A 279 3.14 -19.89 -7.24
CA THR A 279 2.98 -19.94 -8.71
C THR A 279 1.68 -19.25 -9.15
N VAL A 280 0.56 -19.57 -8.53
CA VAL A 280 -0.74 -18.96 -8.82
C VAL A 280 -0.69 -17.44 -8.63
N GLN A 281 -0.07 -16.97 -7.56
CA GLN A 281 0.11 -15.54 -7.34
C GLN A 281 0.91 -14.87 -8.44
N GLN A 282 2.03 -15.47 -8.86
CA GLN A 282 2.87 -14.93 -9.93
C GLN A 282 2.11 -14.87 -11.27
N GLU A 283 1.40 -15.93 -11.63
CA GLU A 283 0.65 -16.01 -12.88
C GLU A 283 -0.53 -15.01 -12.91
N ILE A 284 -1.20 -14.79 -11.76
CA ILE A 284 -2.22 -13.73 -11.64
C ILE A 284 -1.56 -12.35 -11.83
N PHE A 285 -0.40 -12.07 -11.22
CA PHE A 285 0.31 -10.81 -11.42
C PHE A 285 0.70 -10.59 -12.88
N VAL A 286 1.26 -11.61 -13.52
CA VAL A 286 1.63 -11.55 -14.94
C VAL A 286 0.42 -11.30 -15.83
N SER A 287 -0.69 -12.00 -15.60
CA SER A 287 -1.92 -11.84 -16.39
C SER A 287 -2.53 -10.42 -16.25
N HIS A 288 -2.35 -9.81 -15.10
CA HIS A 288 -2.75 -8.43 -14.82
C HIS A 288 -1.72 -7.38 -15.22
N LYS A 289 -0.57 -7.76 -15.76
CA LYS A 289 0.54 -6.84 -16.11
C LYS A 289 1.03 -6.04 -14.91
N VAL A 290 1.04 -6.68 -13.74
CA VAL A 290 1.56 -6.07 -12.50
C VAL A 290 3.08 -6.07 -12.55
N ASN A 291 3.69 -4.90 -12.60
CA ASN A 291 5.14 -4.72 -12.61
C ASN A 291 5.76 -4.77 -11.20
N SER A 292 5.02 -4.35 -10.18
CA SER A 292 5.43 -4.46 -8.78
C SER A 292 4.24 -4.80 -7.89
N PRO A 293 4.26 -5.94 -7.19
CA PRO A 293 3.22 -6.32 -6.24
C PRO A 293 3.02 -5.33 -5.10
N MET A 294 4.06 -4.56 -4.75
CA MET A 294 3.98 -3.54 -3.69
C MET A 294 2.96 -2.43 -3.99
N LEU A 295 2.74 -2.09 -5.25
CA LEU A 295 1.71 -1.12 -5.66
C LEU A 295 0.29 -1.59 -5.32
N PHE A 296 0.12 -2.89 -5.10
CA PHE A 296 -1.14 -3.55 -4.77
C PHE A 296 -1.18 -4.05 -3.32
N GLY A 297 -0.30 -3.53 -2.46
CA GLY A 297 -0.26 -3.87 -1.03
C GLY A 297 0.36 -5.24 -0.71
N VAL A 298 0.98 -5.90 -1.68
CA VAL A 298 1.58 -7.23 -1.50
C VAL A 298 3.09 -7.12 -1.37
N ARG A 299 3.66 -7.64 -0.28
CA ARG A 299 5.11 -7.78 -0.11
C ARG A 299 5.57 -9.14 -0.63
N VAL A 300 6.64 -9.16 -1.40
CA VAL A 300 7.29 -10.39 -1.87
C VAL A 300 8.60 -10.58 -1.10
N GLU A 301 8.87 -11.81 -0.68
CA GLU A 301 10.12 -12.17 0.00
C GLU A 301 11.33 -11.81 -0.88
N GLY A 302 12.31 -11.11 -0.32
CA GLY A 302 13.53 -10.69 -1.01
C GLY A 302 13.50 -9.29 -1.64
N GLN A 303 12.35 -8.61 -1.68
CA GLN A 303 12.30 -7.20 -2.05
C GLN A 303 12.63 -6.31 -0.84
N LEU A 304 13.67 -5.48 -0.97
CA LEU A 304 14.09 -4.54 0.08
C LEU A 304 13.05 -3.44 0.34
N GLY A 305 12.13 -3.21 -0.59
CA GLY A 305 10.99 -2.31 -0.43
C GLY A 305 11.38 -0.85 -0.18
N GLY A 306 12.44 -0.39 -0.83
CA GLY A 306 12.89 0.99 -0.74
C GLY A 306 11.87 1.97 -1.32
N ARG A 307 11.86 3.21 -0.78
CA ARG A 307 10.99 4.29 -1.29
C ARG A 307 11.20 4.54 -2.79
N SER A 308 12.45 4.55 -3.26
CA SER A 308 12.79 4.75 -4.67
C SER A 308 12.23 3.65 -5.57
N GLU A 309 12.35 2.38 -5.16
CA GLU A 309 11.81 1.24 -5.90
C GLU A 309 10.29 1.35 -6.09
N LEU A 310 9.57 1.78 -5.05
CA LEU A 310 8.12 1.96 -5.14
C LEU A 310 7.73 3.14 -6.05
N ILE A 311 8.49 4.24 -6.02
CA ILE A 311 8.27 5.40 -6.90
C ILE A 311 8.53 5.01 -8.37
N GLU A 312 9.65 4.35 -8.66
CA GLU A 312 9.99 3.90 -10.02
C GLU A 312 8.95 2.91 -10.55
N ALA A 313 8.51 1.97 -9.71
CA ALA A 313 7.46 1.03 -10.08
C ALA A 313 6.13 1.75 -10.36
N TYR A 314 5.78 2.76 -9.57
CA TYR A 314 4.60 3.58 -9.79
C TYR A 314 4.68 4.37 -11.09
N GLU A 315 5.78 5.05 -11.37
CA GLU A 315 5.99 5.82 -12.60
C GLU A 315 5.92 4.92 -13.84
N MET A 316 6.54 3.75 -13.78
CA MET A 316 6.46 2.74 -14.84
C MET A 316 5.01 2.25 -15.04
N PHE A 317 4.29 1.98 -13.97
CA PHE A 317 2.89 1.54 -14.03
C PHE A 317 1.97 2.65 -14.55
N GLN A 318 2.18 3.89 -14.11
CA GLN A 318 1.45 5.06 -14.60
C GLN A 318 1.63 5.21 -16.12
N SER A 319 2.85 5.29 -16.58
CA SER A 319 3.14 5.55 -18.00
C SER A 319 2.74 4.40 -18.93
N ALA A 320 2.95 3.14 -18.50
CA ALA A 320 2.72 1.98 -19.35
C ALA A 320 1.26 1.46 -19.32
N TYR A 321 0.55 1.66 -18.22
CA TYR A 321 -0.78 1.08 -18.02
C TYR A 321 -1.88 2.11 -17.75
N VAL A 322 -1.69 2.98 -16.73
CA VAL A 322 -2.75 3.85 -16.23
C VAL A 322 -3.06 5.00 -17.20
N GLU A 323 -2.06 5.80 -17.55
CA GLU A 323 -2.24 6.98 -18.41
C GLU A 323 -2.87 6.68 -19.78
N PRO A 324 -2.49 5.60 -20.51
CA PRO A 324 -3.14 5.26 -21.77
C PRO A 324 -4.63 4.93 -21.61
N ARG A 325 -5.03 4.34 -20.48
CA ARG A 325 -6.42 4.01 -20.17
C ARG A 325 -7.19 5.23 -19.67
N GLN A 326 -6.59 6.04 -18.80
CA GLN A 326 -7.14 7.33 -18.36
C GLN A 326 -7.40 8.23 -19.56
N LYS A 327 -6.47 8.28 -20.51
CA LYS A 327 -6.66 9.07 -21.73
C LYS A 327 -7.92 8.63 -22.49
N LYS A 328 -8.19 7.32 -22.60
CA LYS A 328 -9.40 6.81 -23.26
C LYS A 328 -10.66 7.21 -22.52
N LEU A 329 -10.64 7.13 -21.20
CA LEU A 329 -11.75 7.55 -20.34
C LEU A 329 -11.96 9.07 -20.41
N ASP A 330 -10.90 9.84 -20.25
CA ASP A 330 -10.93 11.30 -20.32
C ASP A 330 -11.41 11.80 -21.70
N ASP A 331 -10.95 11.19 -22.78
CA ASP A 331 -11.38 11.54 -24.14
C ASP A 331 -12.87 11.22 -24.35
N ALA A 332 -13.38 10.10 -23.80
CA ALA A 332 -14.80 9.75 -23.85
C ALA A 332 -15.66 10.76 -23.05
N LEU A 333 -15.24 11.10 -21.84
CA LEU A 333 -15.94 12.08 -21.00
C LEU A 333 -15.84 13.50 -21.60
N THR A 334 -14.68 13.89 -22.10
CA THR A 334 -14.49 15.17 -22.81
C THR A 334 -15.44 15.29 -23.99
N TYR A 335 -15.60 14.21 -24.78
CA TYR A 335 -16.54 14.19 -25.90
C TYR A 335 -18.00 14.40 -25.46
N LEU A 336 -18.42 13.80 -24.36
CA LEU A 336 -19.76 14.05 -23.81
C LEU A 336 -19.88 15.49 -23.24
N PHE A 337 -18.80 16.01 -22.64
CA PHE A 337 -18.77 17.37 -22.11
C PHE A 337 -18.82 18.46 -23.18
N GLU A 338 -18.50 18.18 -24.44
CA GLU A 338 -18.73 19.12 -25.55
C GLU A 338 -20.21 19.57 -25.63
N TYR A 339 -21.14 18.71 -25.19
CA TYR A 339 -22.58 18.98 -25.14
C TYR A 339 -23.09 19.47 -23.78
N ILE A 340 -22.22 19.67 -22.81
CA ILE A 340 -22.50 20.26 -21.48
C ILE A 340 -21.87 21.64 -21.39
N ALA A 341 -20.56 21.67 -21.47
CA ALA A 341 -19.68 22.80 -21.47
C ALA A 341 -18.38 22.40 -22.18
N PRO A 342 -18.00 23.03 -23.31
CA PRO A 342 -16.88 22.60 -24.14
C PRO A 342 -15.54 22.85 -23.44
N VAL A 343 -15.09 21.86 -22.70
CA VAL A 343 -13.83 21.84 -21.95
C VAL A 343 -13.12 20.51 -22.15
N GLN A 344 -11.83 20.47 -21.88
CA GLN A 344 -11.08 19.22 -21.77
C GLN A 344 -11.02 18.76 -20.32
N LEU A 345 -11.37 17.52 -20.09
CA LEU A 345 -11.25 16.86 -18.79
C LEU A 345 -9.95 16.05 -18.75
N ARG A 346 -9.29 16.08 -17.59
CA ARG A 346 -8.11 15.25 -17.34
C ARG A 346 -8.17 14.69 -15.93
N THR A 347 -7.85 13.43 -15.80
CA THR A 347 -7.74 12.76 -14.51
C THR A 347 -6.49 13.27 -13.78
N GLU A 348 -6.64 13.61 -12.52
CA GLU A 348 -5.53 13.96 -11.63
C GLU A 348 -5.02 12.71 -10.91
N ASN A 349 -3.69 12.55 -10.91
CA ASN A 349 -3.01 11.45 -10.25
C ASN A 349 -2.21 11.94 -9.06
N LYS A 350 -2.19 11.15 -7.99
CA LYS A 350 -1.35 11.40 -6.83
C LYS A 350 -0.47 10.17 -6.58
N PRO A 351 0.85 10.35 -6.50
CA PRO A 351 1.74 9.23 -6.19
C PRO A 351 1.41 8.64 -4.81
N PRO A 352 1.55 7.32 -4.62
CA PRO A 352 1.20 6.62 -3.38
C PRO A 352 2.06 7.04 -2.19
N LEU A 353 3.27 7.51 -2.45
CA LEU A 353 4.13 8.13 -1.47
C LEU A 353 4.15 9.64 -1.75
N GLY A 354 3.81 10.43 -0.74
CA GLY A 354 3.86 11.88 -0.84
C GLY A 354 5.22 12.37 -1.35
N ILE A 355 5.22 13.46 -2.09
CA ILE A 355 6.44 14.10 -2.59
C ILE A 355 7.37 14.38 -1.41
N ASN A 356 8.66 14.05 -1.55
CA ASN A 356 9.64 14.44 -0.55
C ASN A 356 9.97 15.93 -0.74
N TYR A 357 9.09 16.78 -0.25
CA TYR A 357 9.28 18.24 -0.33
C TYR A 357 10.61 18.70 0.25
N GLN A 358 11.17 17.97 1.19
CA GLN A 358 12.47 18.30 1.79
C GLN A 358 13.61 18.11 0.79
N GLU A 359 13.59 17.05 -0.01
CA GLU A 359 14.59 16.82 -1.06
C GLU A 359 14.46 17.86 -2.18
N LEU A 360 13.25 18.12 -2.66
CA LEU A 360 13.00 19.10 -3.70
C LEU A 360 13.36 20.52 -3.26
N PHE A 361 13.06 20.87 -2.02
CA PHE A 361 13.44 22.14 -1.41
C PHE A 361 14.98 22.24 -1.24
N THR A 362 15.63 21.15 -0.81
CA THR A 362 17.10 21.13 -0.64
C THR A 362 17.81 21.20 -1.99
N ALA A 363 17.24 20.60 -3.03
CA ALA A 363 17.74 20.67 -4.41
C ALA A 363 17.43 22.02 -5.10
N GLY A 364 16.67 22.91 -4.46
CA GLY A 364 16.28 24.21 -5.03
C GLY A 364 15.29 24.11 -6.20
N ILE A 365 14.59 22.97 -6.33
CA ILE A 365 13.63 22.74 -7.43
C ILE A 365 12.28 23.41 -7.11
N ILE A 366 11.91 23.44 -5.83
CA ILE A 366 10.69 24.10 -5.35
C ILE A 366 11.03 25.10 -4.26
N ASP A 367 10.27 26.18 -4.21
CA ASP A 367 10.42 27.17 -3.17
C ASP A 367 9.50 26.90 -1.95
N ARG A 368 9.66 27.70 -0.90
CA ARG A 368 8.93 27.54 0.34
C ARG A 368 7.43 27.81 0.20
N ASP A 369 7.07 28.74 -0.66
CA ASP A 369 5.68 29.16 -0.85
C ASP A 369 4.94 28.12 -1.68
N GLU A 370 5.62 27.49 -2.65
CA GLU A 370 5.12 26.36 -3.41
C GLU A 370 4.84 25.15 -2.49
N VAL A 371 5.79 24.79 -1.60
CA VAL A 371 5.58 23.72 -0.61
C VAL A 371 4.39 24.03 0.31
N ARG A 372 4.27 25.27 0.76
CA ARG A 372 3.14 25.67 1.62
C ARG A 372 1.81 25.56 0.92
N LYS A 373 1.74 25.97 -0.34
CA LYS A 373 0.54 25.90 -1.17
C LYS A 373 0.10 24.46 -1.38
N GLU A 374 1.04 23.58 -1.71
CA GLU A 374 0.78 22.14 -1.88
C GLU A 374 0.34 21.45 -0.58
N LEU A 375 0.85 21.90 0.56
CA LEU A 375 0.44 21.42 1.87
C LEU A 375 -0.88 22.04 2.37
N GLY A 376 -1.56 22.85 1.54
CA GLY A 376 -2.86 23.47 1.87
C GLY A 376 -2.77 24.67 2.82
N PHE A 377 -1.59 25.22 3.05
CA PHE A 377 -1.44 26.43 3.86
C PHE A 377 -1.78 27.69 3.05
N THR A 378 -2.99 28.19 3.16
CA THR A 378 -3.50 29.34 2.41
C THR A 378 -3.02 30.71 2.91
N THR A 379 -2.36 30.78 4.03
CA THR A 379 -1.93 32.07 4.60
C THR A 379 -0.50 32.37 4.17
N GLN A 380 -0.32 33.38 3.35
CA GLN A 380 0.96 34.11 3.26
C GLN A 380 1.23 34.72 4.64
N VAL A 381 1.97 34.00 5.48
CA VAL A 381 2.62 34.66 6.59
C VAL A 381 3.72 35.48 5.96
N LYS A 382 3.51 36.80 5.78
CA LYS A 382 4.62 37.72 5.67
C LYS A 382 5.51 37.41 6.85
N LEU A 383 6.66 36.79 6.58
CA LEU A 383 7.73 36.64 7.58
C LEU A 383 8.07 38.05 8.00
N SER A 384 7.48 38.51 9.13
CA SER A 384 8.02 39.65 9.82
C SER A 384 9.49 39.35 10.07
N SER A 385 10.32 40.34 10.12
CA SER A 385 11.73 40.25 10.48
C SER A 385 12.00 39.60 11.86
N GLN A 386 10.96 39.07 12.50
CA GLN A 386 11.01 38.37 13.76
C GLN A 386 11.16 36.84 13.52
N ASN A 387 12.10 36.27 14.25
CA ASN A 387 12.48 34.86 14.29
C ASN A 387 11.27 33.90 14.43
N PRO A 388 10.88 33.14 13.37
CA PRO A 388 9.66 32.32 13.40
C PRO A 388 9.79 31.07 14.27
N PHE A 389 10.97 30.74 14.79
CA PHE A 389 11.22 29.59 15.67
C PHE A 389 11.13 29.96 17.15
N GLY A 390 10.86 31.23 17.49
CA GLY A 390 10.85 31.70 18.87
C GLY A 390 12.24 31.70 19.53
N TRP A 391 13.31 31.59 18.73
CA TRP A 391 14.69 31.59 19.23
C TRP A 391 15.07 32.99 19.73
N ASP A 392 15.50 33.06 20.97
CA ASP A 392 16.05 34.27 21.60
C ASP A 392 17.44 33.95 22.07
N ASP A 393 18.46 34.49 21.43
CA ASP A 393 19.86 34.17 21.69
C ASP A 393 20.25 34.45 23.14
N GLU A 394 19.75 35.50 23.74
CA GLU A 394 20.08 35.88 25.11
C GLU A 394 19.39 34.94 26.13
N ARG A 395 18.10 34.70 25.98
CA ARG A 395 17.32 33.76 26.80
C ARG A 395 17.87 32.34 26.67
N ASP A 396 18.12 31.90 25.44
CA ASP A 396 18.57 30.54 25.13
C ASP A 396 19.96 30.29 25.78
N LEU A 397 20.88 31.24 25.67
CA LEU A 397 22.21 31.13 26.29
C LEU A 397 22.15 31.09 27.82
N GLN A 398 21.21 31.83 28.45
CA GLN A 398 20.97 31.74 29.89
C GLN A 398 20.48 30.35 30.30
N VAL A 399 19.59 29.73 29.53
CA VAL A 399 19.11 28.37 29.79
C VAL A 399 20.24 27.37 29.56
N PHE A 400 20.98 27.45 28.46
CA PHE A 400 22.10 26.54 28.17
C PHE A 400 23.22 26.64 29.21
N ALA A 401 23.38 27.81 29.85
CA ALA A 401 24.36 27.97 30.95
C ALA A 401 23.99 27.18 32.22
N LYS A 402 22.69 26.88 32.44
CA LYS A 402 22.24 26.11 33.62
C LYS A 402 22.54 24.61 33.48
N TYR A 403 22.62 24.08 32.28
CA TYR A 403 22.73 22.66 31.99
C TYR A 403 24.10 22.31 31.41
N GLY A 404 24.39 21.01 31.34
CA GLY A 404 25.64 20.47 30.81
C GLY A 404 26.82 20.60 31.77
N GLU A 405 27.85 19.85 31.47
CA GLU A 405 29.11 19.81 32.24
C GLU A 405 30.27 20.26 31.35
N SER A 406 31.40 20.69 31.98
CA SER A 406 32.61 21.04 31.24
C SER A 406 33.12 19.85 30.43
N ALA A 407 33.43 20.05 29.16
CA ALA A 407 34.03 19.04 28.29
C ALA A 407 35.41 18.58 28.82
N ASP A 408 36.11 19.42 29.60
CA ASP A 408 37.40 19.09 30.16
C ASP A 408 37.36 17.94 31.20
N LEU A 409 36.16 17.68 31.76
CA LEU A 409 35.91 16.55 32.66
C LEU A 409 35.81 15.21 31.93
N TYR A 410 35.82 15.24 30.63
CA TYR A 410 35.57 14.07 29.78
C TYR A 410 36.72 13.84 28.80
N GLN A 411 36.85 12.60 28.35
CA GLN A 411 37.75 12.18 27.27
C GLN A 411 36.95 11.37 26.25
N GLU A 412 37.04 11.78 24.98
CA GLU A 412 36.42 11.02 23.89
C GLU A 412 37.13 9.67 23.70
N VAL A 413 36.34 8.61 23.54
CA VAL A 413 36.84 7.24 23.43
C VAL A 413 36.84 6.80 21.99
N LYS A 414 37.96 6.22 21.53
CA LYS A 414 38.07 5.51 20.26
C LYS A 414 37.98 4.02 20.53
N PHE A 415 37.08 3.32 19.82
CA PHE A 415 36.86 1.89 20.01
C PHE A 415 37.65 1.08 18.97
N GLU A 416 38.21 -0.04 19.40
CA GLU A 416 38.75 -1.09 18.55
C GLU A 416 37.75 -2.24 18.48
N PHE A 417 37.78 -3.04 17.35
CA PHE A 417 36.85 -4.15 17.14
C PHE A 417 37.06 -5.26 18.22
N GLY A 418 35.95 -5.89 18.67
CA GLY A 418 35.95 -7.00 19.61
C GLY A 418 35.28 -6.69 20.94
N ASP A 419 35.79 -7.25 22.05
CA ASP A 419 35.20 -7.19 23.40
C ASP A 419 35.00 -5.73 23.90
N ALA A 420 35.88 -4.82 23.47
CA ALA A 420 35.80 -3.40 23.78
C ALA A 420 34.55 -2.75 23.11
N LEU A 421 34.26 -3.11 21.86
CA LEU A 421 33.08 -2.60 21.14
C LEU A 421 31.78 -3.16 21.76
N ASN A 422 31.75 -4.45 22.10
CA ASN A 422 30.60 -5.08 22.74
C ASN A 422 30.25 -4.41 24.07
N LYS A 423 31.26 -4.12 24.89
CA LYS A 423 31.11 -3.40 26.18
C LYS A 423 30.64 -1.97 25.99
N ALA A 424 31.18 -1.28 25.00
CA ALA A 424 30.77 0.08 24.65
C ALA A 424 29.31 0.13 24.21
N LEU A 425 28.90 -0.76 23.32
CA LEU A 425 27.51 -0.85 22.85
C LEU A 425 26.52 -1.13 23.97
N LEU A 426 26.89 -2.00 24.93
CA LEU A 426 26.07 -2.28 26.11
C LEU A 426 25.89 -1.03 26.98
N ASN A 427 26.94 -0.28 27.25
CA ASN A 427 26.86 0.95 28.05
C ASN A 427 26.05 2.03 27.35
N ILE A 428 26.29 2.25 26.04
CA ILE A 428 25.55 3.22 25.21
C ILE A 428 24.06 2.91 25.23
N LEU A 429 23.70 1.65 25.03
CA LEU A 429 22.29 1.20 25.00
C LEU A 429 21.65 1.20 26.40
N ALA A 430 22.42 1.08 27.46
CA ALA A 430 21.88 1.16 28.81
C ALA A 430 21.47 2.59 29.19
N GLU A 431 22.26 3.58 28.78
CA GLU A 431 21.95 5.00 29.01
C GLU A 431 20.92 5.55 28.01
N ASN A 432 20.89 5.00 26.78
CA ASN A 432 20.07 5.48 25.69
C ASN A 432 19.31 4.32 25.03
N PRO A 433 18.27 3.79 25.66
CA PRO A 433 17.46 2.72 25.09
C PRO A 433 16.76 3.20 23.83
N GLY A 434 16.66 2.31 22.82
CA GLY A 434 15.97 2.62 21.56
C GLY A 434 16.87 3.19 20.45
N LEU A 435 18.20 3.27 20.63
CA LEU A 435 19.10 3.63 19.53
C LEU A 435 19.09 2.57 18.43
N GLN A 436 19.06 3.02 17.18
CA GLN A 436 19.12 2.16 16.01
C GLN A 436 20.58 1.86 15.60
N THR A 437 20.76 0.87 14.73
CA THR A 437 22.11 0.49 14.24
C THR A 437 22.86 1.68 13.63
N GLY A 438 22.17 2.54 12.89
CA GLY A 438 22.78 3.74 12.28
C GLY A 438 23.33 4.73 13.32
N ASP A 439 22.62 4.93 14.42
CA ASP A 439 23.06 5.80 15.52
C ASP A 439 24.30 5.22 16.20
N LEU A 440 24.32 3.90 16.40
CA LEU A 440 25.44 3.18 17.01
C LEU A 440 26.70 3.20 16.13
N VAL A 441 26.54 3.10 14.81
CA VAL A 441 27.64 3.27 13.84
C VAL A 441 28.22 4.67 13.94
N ASN A 442 27.37 5.70 13.98
CA ASN A 442 27.80 7.09 14.08
C ASN A 442 28.50 7.38 15.43
N LEU A 443 28.00 6.83 16.52
CA LEU A 443 28.55 7.01 17.87
C LEU A 443 29.91 6.31 18.06
N THR A 444 30.02 5.08 17.56
CA THR A 444 31.23 4.27 17.71
C THR A 444 32.31 4.61 16.68
N LYS A 445 31.91 5.27 15.57
CA LYS A 445 32.77 5.54 14.41
C LYS A 445 33.41 4.25 13.82
N GLN A 446 32.73 3.11 14.02
CA GLN A 446 33.15 1.81 13.49
C GLN A 446 32.43 1.51 12.18
N PRO A 447 33.02 0.70 11.28
CA PRO A 447 32.33 0.20 10.09
C PRO A 447 31.00 -0.46 10.47
N ALA A 448 29.97 -0.23 9.66
CA ALA A 448 28.62 -0.74 9.92
C ALA A 448 28.59 -2.26 10.12
N GLN A 449 29.43 -3.00 9.38
CA GLN A 449 29.54 -4.45 9.51
C GLN A 449 30.04 -4.86 10.91
N ASN A 450 31.05 -4.18 11.44
CA ASN A 450 31.59 -4.47 12.78
C ASN A 450 30.55 -4.25 13.88
N VAL A 451 29.74 -3.17 13.76
CA VAL A 451 28.66 -2.88 14.70
C VAL A 451 27.55 -3.92 14.60
N MET A 452 27.17 -4.34 13.39
CA MET A 452 26.16 -5.39 13.17
C MET A 452 26.60 -6.74 13.73
N ASP A 453 27.87 -7.10 13.54
CA ASP A 453 28.44 -8.35 14.07
C ASP A 453 28.45 -8.34 15.61
N ALA A 454 28.84 -7.23 16.20
CA ALA A 454 28.82 -7.03 17.65
C ALA A 454 27.39 -7.08 18.22
N LEU A 455 26.43 -6.42 17.58
CA LEU A 455 25.02 -6.49 17.98
C LEU A 455 24.46 -7.91 17.86
N THR A 456 24.82 -8.63 16.80
CA THR A 456 24.41 -10.02 16.59
C THR A 456 24.97 -10.92 17.71
N GLU A 457 26.22 -10.72 18.12
CA GLU A 457 26.84 -11.44 19.22
C GLU A 457 26.17 -11.13 20.57
N LEU A 458 25.84 -9.86 20.80
CA LEU A 458 25.13 -9.43 22.02
C LEU A 458 23.71 -9.99 22.09
N ILE A 459 23.00 -10.10 20.97
CA ILE A 459 21.69 -10.75 20.89
C ILE A 459 21.83 -12.25 21.16
N LYS A 460 22.74 -12.94 20.49
CA LYS A 460 22.98 -14.39 20.68
C LYS A 460 23.34 -14.73 22.13
N SER A 461 24.04 -13.84 22.82
CA SER A 461 24.43 -14.01 24.23
C SER A 461 23.35 -13.56 25.21
N ASP A 462 22.16 -13.16 24.71
CA ASP A 462 21.02 -12.67 25.51
C ASP A 462 21.37 -11.45 26.38
N ARG A 463 22.20 -10.55 25.89
CA ARG A 463 22.61 -9.33 26.58
C ARG A 463 21.82 -8.11 26.13
N ILE A 464 21.35 -8.10 24.89
CA ILE A 464 20.42 -7.12 24.35
C ILE A 464 19.24 -7.83 23.66
N ALA A 465 18.09 -7.17 23.61
CA ALA A 465 16.91 -7.60 22.88
C ALA A 465 16.52 -6.56 21.83
N PRO A 466 16.15 -6.95 20.60
CA PRO A 466 15.61 -6.03 19.61
C PRO A 466 14.22 -5.55 20.03
N GLU A 467 13.95 -4.25 19.85
CA GLU A 467 12.64 -3.62 20.01
C GLU A 467 12.23 -2.94 18.68
N VAL A 468 10.97 -2.50 18.56
CA VAL A 468 10.44 -1.85 17.35
C VAL A 468 11.27 -0.64 16.91
N ASN A 469 11.86 0.09 17.87
CA ASN A 469 12.62 1.31 17.61
C ASN A 469 14.11 1.19 17.99
N GLY A 470 14.70 -0.01 17.96
CA GLY A 470 16.12 -0.20 18.25
C GLY A 470 16.41 -1.37 19.18
N TYR A 471 17.30 -1.19 20.14
CA TYR A 471 17.75 -2.25 21.03
C TYR A 471 17.61 -1.86 22.50
N LYS A 472 17.34 -2.86 23.35
CA LYS A 472 17.25 -2.72 24.81
C LYS A 472 18.18 -3.69 25.52
N VAL A 473 18.84 -3.24 26.57
CA VAL A 473 19.73 -4.07 27.38
C VAL A 473 18.88 -4.96 28.31
N THR A 474 19.15 -6.26 28.29
CA THR A 474 18.48 -7.26 29.14
C THR A 474 19.01 -7.21 30.59
N ALA A 475 18.41 -7.97 31.52
CA ALA A 475 18.94 -8.12 32.88
C ALA A 475 20.38 -8.66 32.88
N LYS A 476 20.67 -9.65 32.03
CA LYS A 476 22.01 -10.25 31.88
C LYS A 476 23.04 -9.26 31.31
N GLY A 477 22.62 -8.39 30.38
CA GLY A 477 23.45 -7.30 29.89
C GLY A 477 23.77 -6.27 30.99
N ARG A 478 22.78 -5.90 31.79
CA ARG A 478 22.98 -4.98 32.95
C ARG A 478 23.93 -5.51 34.02
N ASP A 479 23.90 -6.80 34.32
CA ASP A 479 24.80 -7.41 35.25
C ASP A 479 26.27 -7.38 34.77
N MET A 480 26.48 -7.48 33.47
CA MET A 480 27.80 -7.32 32.88
C MET A 480 28.30 -5.87 32.98
N ILE A 481 27.44 -4.88 32.83
CA ILE A 481 27.77 -3.46 32.94
C ILE A 481 28.22 -3.13 34.40
N LYS A 482 27.53 -3.66 35.43
CA LYS A 482 27.87 -3.46 36.82
C LYS A 482 29.28 -3.91 37.21
N GLY A 483 29.88 -4.82 36.44
CA GLY A 483 31.26 -5.28 36.62
C GLY A 483 32.32 -4.39 35.96
N LEU A 484 31.94 -3.37 35.18
CA LEU A 484 32.86 -2.49 34.47
C LEU A 484 33.22 -1.27 35.35
N GLN A 485 34.51 -1.07 35.62
CA GLN A 485 35.01 0.05 36.45
C GLN A 485 35.01 1.42 35.77
N THR A 486 34.60 1.54 34.52
CA THR A 486 34.59 2.78 33.70
C THR A 486 33.21 3.07 33.18
N GLU A 487 32.60 4.17 33.63
CA GLU A 487 31.36 4.68 33.08
C GLU A 487 31.61 5.34 31.72
N LEU A 488 31.19 4.66 30.63
CA LEU A 488 31.08 5.24 29.31
C LEU A 488 29.75 5.98 29.24
N VAL A 489 29.80 7.26 28.92
CA VAL A 489 28.60 8.11 28.81
C VAL A 489 28.48 8.71 27.42
N VAL A 490 27.24 8.82 26.92
CA VAL A 490 26.94 9.57 25.67
C VAL A 490 26.74 11.02 26.06
N ARG A 491 27.46 11.91 25.37
CA ARG A 491 27.31 13.36 25.52
C ARG A 491 27.14 14.01 24.15
N TYR A 492 26.52 15.15 24.14
CA TYR A 492 26.27 15.95 22.97
C TYR A 492 27.05 17.26 23.10
N GLN A 493 27.77 17.60 22.04
CA GLN A 493 28.52 18.84 21.96
C GLN A 493 28.14 19.64 20.73
N TYR A 494 28.09 20.97 20.86
CA TYR A 494 27.76 21.83 19.73
C TYR A 494 29.00 22.06 18.87
N GLU A 495 29.10 21.31 17.77
CA GLU A 495 30.28 21.24 16.93
C GLU A 495 29.97 21.48 15.42
N LYS A 496 31.02 21.60 14.64
CA LYS A 496 30.94 21.75 13.20
C LYS A 496 30.36 20.49 12.57
N ALA A 497 29.37 20.66 11.68
CA ALA A 497 28.77 19.55 10.95
C ALA A 497 29.82 18.82 10.09
N PRO A 498 29.73 17.48 9.96
CA PRO A 498 30.62 16.70 9.11
C PRO A 498 30.60 17.18 7.66
N GLY A 499 31.75 17.14 6.99
CA GLY A 499 31.88 17.52 5.58
C GLY A 499 31.97 19.02 5.31
N ILE A 500 31.85 19.89 6.30
CA ILE A 500 32.05 21.34 6.13
C ILE A 500 33.54 21.70 6.29
N GLU A 501 34.11 22.42 5.33
CA GLU A 501 35.50 22.85 5.37
C GLU A 501 35.73 24.05 6.32
N GLY A 502 36.97 24.23 6.78
CA GLY A 502 37.41 25.33 7.64
C GLY A 502 37.30 25.04 9.13
N GLY A 503 37.68 26.03 9.98
CA GLY A 503 37.73 25.92 11.43
C GLY A 503 36.35 25.77 12.11
N LEU A 504 36.36 25.41 13.38
CA LEU A 504 35.14 25.31 14.21
C LEU A 504 34.41 26.65 14.28
N LEU A 505 35.11 27.72 14.55
CA LEU A 505 34.63 29.11 14.49
C LEU A 505 35.29 29.85 13.32
N LEU A 506 34.55 30.71 12.68
CA LEU A 506 35.02 31.67 11.65
C LEU A 506 34.87 33.09 12.19
N PRO A 507 35.60 34.10 11.60
CA PRO A 507 35.36 35.49 11.93
C PRO A 507 33.91 35.93 11.81
N THR A 508 33.16 35.32 10.87
CA THR A 508 31.73 35.55 10.62
C THR A 508 30.81 34.71 11.45
N SER A 509 31.33 33.88 12.38
CA SER A 509 30.48 33.07 13.27
C SER A 509 29.66 33.99 14.20
N ARG A 510 28.36 33.67 14.33
CA ARG A 510 27.42 34.45 15.14
C ARG A 510 27.73 34.35 16.62
N ASP A 511 27.37 35.37 17.39
CA ASP A 511 27.63 35.43 18.82
C ASP A 511 27.06 34.23 19.59
N PHE A 512 25.85 33.78 19.25
CA PHE A 512 25.27 32.57 19.82
C PHE A 512 26.16 31.33 19.61
N CYS A 513 26.60 31.07 18.37
CA CYS A 513 27.49 29.94 18.09
C CYS A 513 28.83 30.08 18.81
N ARG A 514 29.41 31.31 18.82
CA ARG A 514 30.67 31.59 19.49
C ARG A 514 30.58 31.30 20.99
N LYS A 515 29.57 31.85 21.65
CA LYS A 515 29.36 31.68 23.12
C LYS A 515 29.12 30.22 23.50
N ILE A 516 28.34 29.45 22.72
CA ILE A 516 28.13 28.02 23.02
C ILE A 516 29.40 27.20 22.80
N VAL A 517 30.13 27.42 21.72
CA VAL A 517 31.39 26.73 21.45
C VAL A 517 32.43 27.07 22.50
N GLU A 518 32.57 28.36 22.86
CA GLU A 518 33.52 28.85 23.88
C GLU A 518 33.15 28.40 25.29
N SER A 519 31.87 28.11 25.56
CA SER A 519 31.46 27.55 26.86
C SER A 519 32.08 26.18 27.15
N ASN A 520 32.55 25.50 26.11
CA ASN A 520 33.18 24.17 26.18
C ASN A 520 32.37 23.16 27.00
N LYS A 521 31.06 23.11 26.78
CA LYS A 521 30.14 22.22 27.50
C LYS A 521 29.75 21.01 26.68
N VAL A 522 29.51 19.91 27.38
CA VAL A 522 28.84 18.70 26.88
C VAL A 522 27.55 18.48 27.65
N PHE A 523 26.52 18.01 26.97
CA PHE A 523 25.18 17.86 27.50
C PHE A 523 24.75 16.38 27.43
N SER A 524 24.00 15.92 28.41
CA SER A 524 23.28 14.65 28.31
C SER A 524 22.06 14.83 27.39
N ARG A 525 21.44 13.73 27.00
CA ARG A 525 20.16 13.76 26.28
C ARG A 525 19.08 14.43 27.13
N GLU A 526 19.03 14.08 28.41
CA GLU A 526 18.08 14.62 29.37
C GLU A 526 18.22 16.14 29.54
N ASP A 527 19.48 16.66 29.54
CA ASP A 527 19.72 18.10 29.57
C ASP A 527 19.07 18.79 28.35
N ILE A 528 19.27 18.25 27.13
CA ILE A 528 18.73 18.86 25.89
C ILE A 528 17.19 18.77 25.84
N ASP A 529 16.64 17.66 26.30
CA ASP A 529 15.19 17.47 26.37
C ASP A 529 14.56 18.40 27.43
N THR A 530 15.22 18.59 28.56
CA THR A 530 14.80 19.54 29.63
C THR A 530 14.89 20.99 29.13
N MET A 531 15.98 21.36 28.47
CA MET A 531 16.12 22.68 27.84
C MET A 531 15.03 22.92 26.79
N SER A 532 14.67 21.88 26.04
CA SER A 532 13.57 21.97 25.04
C SER A 532 12.23 22.26 25.72
N ALA A 533 11.94 21.62 26.85
CA ALA A 533 10.74 21.87 27.63
C ALA A 533 10.73 23.29 28.24
N GLU A 534 11.88 23.77 28.80
CA GLU A 534 11.99 25.11 29.40
C GLU A 534 11.85 26.23 28.35
N LEU A 535 12.42 26.02 27.16
CA LEU A 535 12.41 27.00 26.08
C LEU A 535 11.13 26.99 25.24
N GLY A 536 10.37 25.88 25.26
CA GLY A 536 9.13 25.71 24.49
C GLY A 536 9.35 25.42 23.00
N TYR A 537 10.55 24.97 22.60
CA TYR A 537 10.86 24.53 21.25
C TYR A 537 11.94 23.44 21.26
N ASP A 538 12.09 22.69 20.16
CA ASP A 538 13.04 21.60 20.01
C ASP A 538 14.50 22.11 19.91
N VAL A 539 15.26 22.01 21.01
CA VAL A 539 16.66 22.43 21.12
C VAL A 539 17.59 21.60 20.22
N TRP A 540 17.21 20.35 19.87
CA TRP A 540 17.97 19.54 18.92
C TRP A 540 18.10 20.23 17.55
N LYS A 541 17.12 21.04 17.17
CA LYS A 541 17.10 21.83 15.93
C LYS A 541 17.69 23.22 16.09
N ARG A 542 18.07 23.63 17.30
CA ARG A 542 18.61 24.97 17.54
C ARG A 542 19.92 25.18 16.78
N ARG A 543 19.94 26.17 15.92
CA ARG A 543 21.08 26.62 15.12
C ARG A 543 21.45 28.04 15.52
N GLY A 544 22.59 28.54 15.05
CA GLY A 544 23.13 29.85 15.43
C GLY A 544 22.35 31.06 14.94
N GLY A 545 21.03 31.06 15.01
CA GLY A 545 20.21 32.22 14.66
C GLY A 545 20.08 32.47 13.14
N TRP A 546 19.63 33.65 12.78
CA TRP A 546 19.34 34.05 11.41
C TRP A 546 20.56 34.59 10.68
N TYR A 547 20.71 34.20 9.42
CA TYR A 547 21.61 34.83 8.48
C TYR A 547 20.82 35.73 7.54
N HIS A 548 21.12 37.04 7.51
CA HIS A 548 20.60 37.95 6.53
C HIS A 548 21.48 37.91 5.28
N ASN A 549 20.89 37.51 4.15
CA ASN A 549 21.56 37.58 2.83
C ASN A 549 21.30 38.93 2.20
N PRO A 550 22.32 39.80 2.08
CA PRO A 550 22.14 41.14 1.56
C PRO A 550 21.78 41.17 0.05
N ASN A 551 22.03 40.08 -0.69
CA ASN A 551 21.72 40.00 -2.12
C ASN A 551 20.26 39.62 -2.40
N THR A 552 19.61 38.92 -1.50
CA THR A 552 18.23 38.44 -1.66
C THR A 552 17.26 39.05 -0.66
N ASP A 553 17.76 39.88 0.26
CA ASP A 553 17.00 40.46 1.40
C ASP A 553 16.22 39.42 2.20
N THR A 554 16.79 38.21 2.32
CA THR A 554 16.16 37.09 3.04
C THR A 554 16.93 36.70 4.29
N ASN A 555 16.20 36.33 5.34
CA ASN A 555 16.76 35.80 6.57
C ASN A 555 16.61 34.27 6.59
N THR A 556 17.72 33.54 6.77
CA THR A 556 17.72 32.08 6.85
C THR A 556 18.41 31.58 8.11
N PRO A 557 17.93 30.50 8.73
CA PRO A 557 18.55 29.92 9.93
C PRO A 557 19.76 29.03 9.57
N GLN A 558 20.68 29.56 8.76
CA GLN A 558 21.87 28.80 8.38
C GLN A 558 22.93 28.82 9.49
N CYS A 559 23.42 27.65 9.84
CA CYS A 559 24.52 27.47 10.78
C CYS A 559 25.35 26.25 10.38
N ARG A 560 26.67 26.39 10.51
CA ARG A 560 27.62 25.30 10.26
C ARG A 560 27.73 24.31 11.43
N HIS A 561 27.10 24.59 12.57
CA HIS A 561 27.18 23.78 13.78
C HIS A 561 25.92 22.91 13.95
N ILE A 562 26.14 21.75 14.56
CA ILE A 562 25.09 20.78 14.95
C ILE A 562 25.40 20.23 16.33
N TRP A 563 24.41 19.64 16.97
CA TRP A 563 24.61 18.78 18.14
C TRP A 563 25.25 17.47 17.68
N GLN A 564 26.54 17.27 18.04
CA GLN A 564 27.27 16.07 17.69
C GLN A 564 27.33 15.13 18.89
N GLN A 565 26.94 13.88 18.66
CA GLN A 565 27.01 12.82 19.67
C GLN A 565 28.47 12.35 19.84
N LYS A 566 28.89 12.11 21.09
CA LYS A 566 30.19 11.56 21.42
C LYS A 566 30.08 10.55 22.56
N VAL A 567 30.88 9.51 22.49
CA VAL A 567 31.05 8.58 23.62
C VAL A 567 32.28 9.01 24.41
N MET A 568 32.09 9.23 25.68
CA MET A 568 33.10 9.82 26.55
C MET A 568 33.25 9.02 27.84
N ILE A 569 34.44 9.12 28.45
CA ILE A 569 34.72 8.64 29.82
C ILE A 569 34.96 9.86 30.70
N ARG A 570 34.34 9.91 31.88
CA ARG A 570 34.64 10.94 32.88
C ARG A 570 36.05 10.72 33.43
N LYS A 571 36.89 11.73 33.37
CA LYS A 571 38.23 11.70 33.96
C LYS A 571 38.10 11.62 35.48
N LYS A 572 38.89 10.74 36.09
CA LYS A 572 38.96 10.64 37.58
C LYS A 572 39.66 11.82 38.17
#